data_7e319190b96cbb5b929346158d6ef6c2
#
_entry.id   7e319190b96cbb5b929346158d6ef6c2
#
_cell.length_a   1.000
_cell.length_b   1.000
_cell.length_c   1.000
_cell.angle_alpha   90.00
_cell.angle_beta   90.00
_cell.angle_gamma   90.00
#
_symmetry.space_group_name_H-M   'P 1'
#
loop_
_entity.id
_entity.type
_entity.pdbx_description
1 polymer ?
#
loop_
_entity_poly.entity_id
_entity_poly.type
_entity_poly.pdbx_seq_one_letter_code
_entity_poly.pdbx_strand_id
1 'polypeptide(L)'
;MKAEIIRLHPEDPQKRLINHIVKKINAGAVIVFPTDSGFSIGSALNNKPGVEVIRKIRNLSKRHDFTLMLSSVSQIGEFAKIDNDAFRLIKRVFPGPYTFIFEATKNIPNRLVHKKKKTIGVRVSSHSFVQKLTHELGEPIMSVSLIIKGYEFINTNDVIDVLQNKVDLIIESGFCPPNPTTVIDCTKKPYELLREGAGDTSEIF
;
A
#
# COMPACT_ATOMS: atom_id res chain seq x y z
N MET A 1 1.27 19.65 -14.06
CA MET A 1 0.01 20.04 -13.37
C MET A 1 0.27 19.88 -11.88
N LYS A 2 -0.21 20.76 -11.00
CA LYS A 2 -0.05 20.58 -9.56
C LYS A 2 -1.02 19.53 -9.06
N ALA A 3 -0.59 18.73 -8.08
CA ALA A 3 -1.45 17.76 -7.41
C ALA A 3 -2.64 18.44 -6.73
N GLU A 4 -3.80 17.82 -6.80
CA GLU A 4 -4.95 18.18 -5.99
C GLU A 4 -4.70 17.69 -4.54
N ILE A 5 -4.83 18.58 -3.56
CA ILE A 5 -4.66 18.25 -2.15
C ILE A 5 -6.06 18.07 -1.55
N ILE A 6 -6.32 16.88 -1.02
CA ILE A 6 -7.62 16.54 -0.44
C ILE A 6 -7.45 16.30 1.05
N ARG A 7 -8.13 17.13 1.86
CA ARG A 7 -8.16 17.00 3.32
C ARG A 7 -9.41 16.27 3.77
N LEU A 8 -9.21 15.22 4.56
CA LEU A 8 -10.27 14.38 5.09
C LEU A 8 -10.22 14.36 6.62
N HIS A 9 -11.39 14.16 7.23
CA HIS A 9 -11.44 13.90 8.66
C HIS A 9 -10.70 12.59 8.97
N PRO A 10 -9.78 12.56 9.96
CA PRO A 10 -8.91 11.40 10.20
C PRO A 10 -9.66 10.14 10.63
N GLU A 11 -10.69 10.27 11.47
CA GLU A 11 -11.44 9.12 11.99
C GLU A 11 -12.69 8.80 11.16
N ASP A 12 -13.32 9.83 10.59
CA ASP A 12 -14.52 9.68 9.77
C ASP A 12 -14.38 10.41 8.42
N PRO A 13 -13.58 9.88 7.49
CA PRO A 13 -13.40 10.43 6.15
C PRO A 13 -14.74 10.57 5.42
N GLN A 14 -14.98 11.76 4.88
CA GLN A 14 -16.25 12.11 4.22
C GLN A 14 -16.46 11.26 2.96
N LYS A 15 -17.60 10.55 2.88
CA LYS A 15 -17.92 9.66 1.76
C LYS A 15 -17.83 10.35 0.38
N ARG A 16 -18.27 11.62 0.30
CA ARG A 16 -18.19 12.41 -0.95
C ARG A 16 -16.76 12.55 -1.46
N LEU A 17 -15.80 12.79 -0.55
CA LEU A 17 -14.39 12.94 -0.90
C LEU A 17 -13.75 11.58 -1.23
N ILE A 18 -14.11 10.51 -0.51
CA ILE A 18 -13.69 9.14 -0.87
C ILE A 18 -14.15 8.80 -2.29
N ASN A 19 -15.42 9.04 -2.63
CA ASN A 19 -15.94 8.78 -3.97
C ASN A 19 -15.22 9.61 -5.05
N HIS A 20 -14.84 10.85 -4.74
CA HIS A 20 -14.05 11.68 -5.64
C HIS A 20 -12.66 11.06 -5.88
N ILE A 21 -11.98 10.63 -4.82
CA ILE A 21 -10.66 9.96 -4.91
C ILE A 21 -10.77 8.67 -5.73
N VAL A 22 -11.79 7.84 -5.48
CA VAL A 22 -12.07 6.61 -6.25
C VAL A 22 -12.22 6.91 -7.74
N LYS A 23 -12.99 7.92 -8.10
CA LYS A 23 -13.14 8.35 -9.52
C LYS A 23 -11.80 8.73 -10.14
N LYS A 24 -10.95 9.46 -9.40
CA LYS A 24 -9.61 9.85 -9.87
C LYS A 24 -8.69 8.64 -10.04
N ILE A 25 -8.68 7.69 -9.09
CA ILE A 25 -7.90 6.44 -9.19
C ILE A 25 -8.34 5.65 -10.42
N ASN A 26 -9.64 5.49 -10.64
CA ASN A 26 -10.20 4.79 -11.81
C ASN A 26 -9.87 5.51 -13.14
N ALA A 27 -9.69 6.83 -13.10
CA ALA A 27 -9.22 7.61 -14.23
C ALA A 27 -7.69 7.55 -14.42
N GLY A 28 -6.97 6.79 -13.61
CA GLY A 28 -5.53 6.58 -13.73
C GLY A 28 -4.65 7.47 -12.87
N ALA A 29 -5.20 8.12 -11.84
CA ALA A 29 -4.41 8.96 -10.94
C ALA A 29 -3.39 8.17 -10.12
N VAL A 30 -2.22 8.79 -9.93
CA VAL A 30 -1.22 8.41 -8.93
C VAL A 30 -1.46 9.24 -7.67
N ILE A 31 -1.63 8.57 -6.54
CA ILE A 31 -1.96 9.21 -5.27
C ILE A 31 -0.89 8.98 -4.22
N VAL A 32 -0.69 9.98 -3.34
CA VAL A 32 0.07 9.81 -2.08
C VAL A 32 -0.90 9.94 -0.93
N PHE A 33 -0.80 9.03 0.04
CA PHE A 33 -1.75 8.94 1.13
C PHE A 33 -1.11 8.41 2.42
N PRO A 34 -1.62 8.84 3.59
CA PRO A 34 -1.18 8.36 4.89
C PRO A 34 -1.67 6.93 5.13
N THR A 35 -0.88 6.18 5.90
CA THR A 35 -1.23 4.84 6.40
C THR A 35 -0.86 4.71 7.88
N ASP A 36 -1.12 3.56 8.47
CA ASP A 36 -0.71 3.19 9.81
C ASP A 36 0.81 2.91 9.96
N SER A 37 1.60 3.14 8.90
CA SER A 37 3.06 2.89 8.93
C SER A 37 3.85 3.81 7.99
N GLY A 38 3.46 5.06 7.88
CA GLY A 38 4.06 6.04 6.98
C GLY A 38 3.23 6.29 5.73
N PHE A 39 3.65 7.29 4.96
CA PHE A 39 3.01 7.60 3.67
C PHE A 39 3.27 6.49 2.65
N SER A 40 2.28 6.27 1.82
CA SER A 40 2.36 5.37 0.65
C SER A 40 2.06 6.15 -0.63
N ILE A 41 2.66 5.70 -1.73
CA ILE A 41 2.31 6.15 -3.08
C ILE A 41 1.71 4.97 -3.83
N GLY A 42 0.60 5.18 -4.52
CA GLY A 42 -0.13 4.10 -5.19
C GLY A 42 -0.98 4.54 -6.37
N SER A 43 -1.54 3.57 -7.06
CA SER A 43 -2.48 3.75 -8.17
C SER A 43 -3.35 2.50 -8.34
N ALA A 44 -4.32 2.56 -9.25
CA ALA A 44 -5.09 1.38 -9.63
C ALA A 44 -4.18 0.23 -10.13
N LEU A 45 -4.57 -1.00 -9.84
CA LEU A 45 -3.83 -2.22 -10.19
C LEU A 45 -3.48 -2.30 -11.69
N ASN A 46 -4.39 -1.87 -12.54
CA ASN A 46 -4.24 -1.93 -14.00
C ASN A 46 -3.61 -0.68 -14.63
N ASN A 47 -3.26 0.34 -13.82
CA ASN A 47 -2.68 1.59 -14.30
C ASN A 47 -1.19 1.44 -14.67
N LYS A 48 -0.90 1.00 -15.89
CA LYS A 48 0.48 0.85 -16.38
C LYS A 48 1.29 2.16 -16.37
N PRO A 49 0.78 3.30 -16.84
CA PRO A 49 1.48 4.59 -16.74
C PRO A 49 1.78 4.98 -15.28
N GLY A 50 0.83 4.82 -14.37
CA GLY A 50 1.00 5.13 -12.95
C GLY A 50 2.09 4.29 -12.29
N VAL A 51 2.21 3.01 -12.63
CA VAL A 51 3.31 2.15 -12.16
C VAL A 51 4.68 2.72 -12.54
N GLU A 52 4.83 3.20 -13.77
CA GLU A 52 6.11 3.76 -14.24
C GLU A 52 6.43 5.11 -13.55
N VAL A 53 5.41 5.95 -13.31
CA VAL A 53 5.55 7.17 -12.51
C VAL A 53 6.05 6.83 -11.09
N ILE A 54 5.41 5.87 -10.42
CA ILE A 54 5.78 5.42 -9.07
C ILE A 54 7.22 4.86 -9.06
N ARG A 55 7.57 4.02 -10.05
CA ARG A 55 8.96 3.51 -10.18
C ARG A 55 9.98 4.64 -10.28
N LYS A 56 9.70 5.65 -11.10
CA LYS A 56 10.58 6.81 -11.30
C LYS A 56 10.72 7.63 -10.02
N ILE A 57 9.60 7.96 -9.35
CA ILE A 57 9.62 8.75 -8.10
C ILE A 57 10.43 8.03 -7.01
N ARG A 58 10.22 6.72 -6.87
CA ARG A 58 10.82 5.89 -5.83
C ARG A 58 12.19 5.32 -6.23
N ASN A 59 12.65 5.55 -7.45
CA ASN A 59 13.86 4.95 -8.02
C ASN A 59 13.90 3.43 -7.86
N LEU A 60 12.79 2.75 -8.19
CA LEU A 60 12.63 1.32 -7.99
C LEU A 60 13.23 0.52 -9.14
N SER A 61 13.96 -0.52 -8.81
CA SER A 61 14.40 -1.52 -9.80
C SER A 61 13.21 -2.31 -10.36
N LYS A 62 13.41 -2.97 -11.50
CA LYS A 62 12.42 -3.91 -12.07
C LYS A 62 12.18 -5.16 -11.21
N ARG A 63 12.95 -5.34 -10.13
CA ARG A 63 12.87 -6.46 -9.18
C ARG A 63 12.22 -6.06 -7.85
N HIS A 64 11.71 -4.84 -7.74
CA HIS A 64 11.06 -4.40 -6.52
C HIS A 64 9.69 -5.07 -6.37
N ASP A 65 9.41 -5.57 -5.17
CA ASP A 65 8.11 -6.13 -4.82
C ASP A 65 7.13 -4.98 -4.54
N PHE A 66 6.05 -4.91 -5.31
CA PHE A 66 4.92 -4.06 -5.01
C PHE A 66 4.05 -4.69 -3.91
N THR A 67 3.28 -3.86 -3.25
CA THR A 67 2.33 -4.28 -2.23
C THR A 67 0.91 -3.97 -2.69
N LEU A 68 0.01 -4.92 -2.55
CA LEU A 68 -1.43 -4.72 -2.71
C LEU A 68 -2.02 -4.29 -1.38
N MET A 69 -2.59 -3.08 -1.36
CA MET A 69 -3.40 -2.59 -0.27
C MET A 69 -4.83 -3.09 -0.48
N LEU A 70 -5.28 -3.95 0.42
CA LEU A 70 -6.56 -4.66 0.34
C LEU A 70 -7.56 -4.09 1.37
N SER A 71 -8.84 -4.27 1.13
CA SER A 71 -9.89 -3.86 2.05
C SER A 71 -10.10 -4.85 3.20
N SER A 72 -9.76 -6.12 2.98
CA SER A 72 -9.95 -7.18 3.98
C SER A 72 -9.06 -8.40 3.74
N VAL A 73 -8.89 -9.21 4.78
CA VAL A 73 -8.16 -10.49 4.72
C VAL A 73 -8.80 -11.48 3.73
N SER A 74 -10.13 -11.44 3.56
CA SER A 74 -10.84 -12.34 2.66
C SER A 74 -10.46 -12.16 1.19
N GLN A 75 -10.03 -10.97 0.78
CA GLN A 75 -9.59 -10.71 -0.59
C GLN A 75 -8.19 -11.28 -0.90
N ILE A 76 -7.39 -11.63 0.11
CA ILE A 76 -5.97 -12.01 -0.12
C ILE A 76 -5.87 -13.23 -1.03
N GLY A 77 -6.72 -14.25 -0.83
CA GLY A 77 -6.71 -15.47 -1.63
C GLY A 77 -6.97 -15.27 -3.14
N GLU A 78 -7.54 -14.15 -3.51
CA GLU A 78 -7.75 -13.77 -4.92
C GLU A 78 -6.44 -13.41 -5.63
N PHE A 79 -5.51 -12.78 -4.89
CA PHE A 79 -4.27 -12.20 -5.42
C PHE A 79 -3.00 -12.94 -5.00
N ALA A 80 -3.06 -13.73 -3.92
CA ALA A 80 -1.92 -14.43 -3.35
C ALA A 80 -2.28 -15.88 -3.02
N LYS A 81 -1.31 -16.80 -3.24
CA LYS A 81 -1.45 -18.18 -2.81
C LYS A 81 -1.17 -18.26 -1.31
N ILE A 82 -2.18 -18.57 -0.54
CA ILE A 82 -2.14 -18.61 0.92
C ILE A 82 -2.59 -19.97 1.42
N ASP A 83 -1.84 -20.56 2.35
CA ASP A 83 -2.26 -21.76 3.07
C ASP A 83 -3.05 -21.42 4.35
N ASN A 84 -3.62 -22.43 4.98
CA ASN A 84 -4.45 -22.26 6.18
C ASN A 84 -3.67 -21.66 7.37
N ASP A 85 -2.38 -21.99 7.50
CA ASP A 85 -1.56 -21.47 8.61
C ASP A 85 -1.28 -19.99 8.43
N ALA A 86 -0.86 -19.60 7.22
CA ALA A 86 -0.69 -18.20 6.86
C ALA A 86 -2.01 -17.41 7.01
N PHE A 87 -3.14 -17.98 6.58
CA PHE A 87 -4.45 -17.34 6.74
C PHE A 87 -4.80 -17.10 8.22
N ARG A 88 -4.57 -18.08 9.10
CA ARG A 88 -4.78 -17.92 10.55
C ARG A 88 -3.87 -16.86 11.14
N LEU A 89 -2.61 -16.83 10.71
CA LEU A 89 -1.62 -15.84 11.15
C LEU A 89 -2.06 -14.42 10.78
N ILE A 90 -2.29 -14.17 9.50
CA ILE A 90 -2.66 -12.83 9.04
C ILE A 90 -4.00 -12.34 9.61
N LYS A 91 -4.94 -13.24 9.91
CA LYS A 91 -6.23 -12.90 10.53
C LYS A 91 -6.06 -12.38 11.97
N ARG A 92 -4.98 -12.73 12.66
CA ARG A 92 -4.71 -12.23 14.02
C ARG A 92 -4.13 -10.82 14.01
N VAL A 93 -3.34 -10.47 12.98
CA VAL A 93 -2.55 -9.24 12.95
C VAL A 93 -3.08 -8.18 11.97
N PHE A 94 -3.96 -8.54 11.05
CA PHE A 94 -4.64 -7.58 10.18
C PHE A 94 -6.04 -7.19 10.70
N PRO A 95 -6.46 -5.93 10.52
CA PRO A 95 -5.71 -4.82 9.92
C PRO A 95 -4.59 -4.31 10.84
N GLY A 96 -3.43 -3.96 10.24
CA GLY A 96 -2.28 -3.53 11.01
C GLY A 96 -1.02 -3.25 10.18
N PRO A 97 0.08 -2.83 10.84
CA PRO A 97 1.29 -2.35 10.18
C PRO A 97 2.21 -3.49 9.72
N TYR A 98 1.64 -4.47 9.04
CA TYR A 98 2.38 -5.62 8.49
C TYR A 98 2.29 -5.65 6.96
N THR A 99 3.29 -6.28 6.35
CA THR A 99 3.30 -6.66 4.94
C THR A 99 3.72 -8.12 4.83
N PHE A 100 2.87 -8.95 4.28
CA PHE A 100 3.18 -10.36 4.04
C PHE A 100 3.46 -10.58 2.56
N ILE A 101 4.53 -11.33 2.25
CA ILE A 101 4.93 -11.67 0.89
C ILE A 101 4.51 -13.10 0.60
N PHE A 102 3.78 -13.29 -0.49
CA PHE A 102 3.29 -14.57 -0.97
C PHE A 102 3.59 -14.79 -2.45
N GLU A 103 3.46 -16.02 -2.92
CA GLU A 103 3.37 -16.27 -4.36
C GLU A 103 2.10 -15.61 -4.93
N ALA A 104 2.28 -14.86 -6.04
CA ALA A 104 1.17 -14.20 -6.72
C ALA A 104 0.29 -15.19 -7.46
N THR A 105 -1.03 -14.91 -7.52
CA THR A 105 -1.95 -15.60 -8.44
C THR A 105 -1.86 -15.00 -9.86
N LYS A 106 -2.58 -15.60 -10.80
CA LYS A 106 -2.69 -15.09 -12.18
C LYS A 106 -3.50 -13.78 -12.31
N ASN A 107 -4.23 -13.40 -11.26
CA ASN A 107 -5.06 -12.19 -11.24
C ASN A 107 -4.21 -10.91 -11.13
N ILE A 108 -2.92 -11.04 -10.82
CA ILE A 108 -2.02 -9.88 -10.73
C ILE A 108 -1.30 -9.68 -12.06
N PRO A 109 -1.30 -8.45 -12.61
CA PRO A 109 -0.51 -8.14 -13.79
C PRO A 109 0.98 -8.45 -13.59
N ASN A 110 1.59 -9.17 -14.53
CA ASN A 110 2.99 -9.62 -14.48
C ASN A 110 4.02 -8.50 -14.21
N ARG A 111 3.68 -7.26 -14.54
CA ARG A 111 4.54 -6.08 -14.29
C ARG A 111 4.66 -5.71 -12.80
N LEU A 112 3.72 -6.14 -11.96
CA LEU A 112 3.68 -5.88 -10.52
C LEU A 112 4.30 -7.02 -9.71
N VAL A 113 4.39 -8.20 -10.30
CA VAL A 113 4.96 -9.39 -9.67
C VAL A 113 6.48 -9.35 -9.73
N HIS A 114 7.15 -9.77 -8.67
CA HIS A 114 8.61 -9.92 -8.68
C HIS A 114 9.05 -10.84 -9.81
N LYS A 115 9.94 -10.35 -10.68
CA LYS A 115 10.26 -11.05 -11.95
C LYS A 115 10.77 -12.48 -11.79
N LYS A 116 11.61 -12.73 -10.76
CA LYS A 116 12.20 -14.07 -10.52
C LYS A 116 11.35 -14.89 -9.56
N LYS A 117 11.01 -14.33 -8.40
CA LYS A 117 10.32 -15.04 -7.31
C LYS A 117 8.82 -15.23 -7.57
N LYS A 118 8.21 -14.46 -8.48
CA LYS A 118 6.77 -14.47 -8.74
C LYS A 118 5.94 -14.13 -7.50
N THR A 119 6.45 -13.24 -6.66
CA THR A 119 5.87 -12.83 -5.39
C THR A 119 5.21 -11.46 -5.46
N ILE A 120 4.33 -11.20 -4.49
CA ILE A 120 3.64 -9.94 -4.26
C ILE A 120 3.50 -9.71 -2.76
N GLY A 121 3.65 -8.47 -2.32
CA GLY A 121 3.29 -8.07 -0.97
C GLY A 121 1.79 -7.86 -0.83
N VAL A 122 1.20 -8.23 0.31
CA VAL A 122 -0.19 -7.95 0.67
C VAL A 122 -0.26 -7.24 2.01
N ARG A 123 -1.21 -6.31 2.15
CA ARG A 123 -1.41 -5.52 3.35
C ARG A 123 -2.88 -5.14 3.51
N VAL A 124 -3.36 -5.13 4.76
CA VAL A 124 -4.62 -4.51 5.17
C VAL A 124 -4.29 -3.48 6.24
N SER A 125 -4.34 -2.20 5.89
CA SER A 125 -3.99 -1.10 6.82
C SER A 125 -5.10 -0.86 7.83
N SER A 126 -4.75 -0.51 9.07
CA SER A 126 -5.71 -0.08 10.09
C SER A 126 -6.11 1.40 9.97
N HIS A 127 -5.50 2.16 9.08
CA HIS A 127 -5.81 3.57 8.87
C HIS A 127 -7.21 3.77 8.29
N SER A 128 -8.06 4.54 8.97
CA SER A 128 -9.48 4.73 8.63
C SER A 128 -9.71 5.15 7.18
N PHE A 129 -8.94 6.13 6.68
CA PHE A 129 -9.00 6.55 5.27
C PHE A 129 -8.73 5.39 4.32
N VAL A 130 -7.67 4.60 4.57
CA VAL A 130 -7.27 3.49 3.68
C VAL A 130 -8.35 2.42 3.65
N GLN A 131 -8.92 2.06 4.80
CA GLN A 131 -10.00 1.08 4.87
C GLN A 131 -11.24 1.52 4.09
N LYS A 132 -11.68 2.78 4.29
CA LYS A 132 -12.83 3.32 3.53
C LYS A 132 -12.54 3.42 2.04
N LEU A 133 -11.33 3.85 1.65
CA LEU A 133 -10.95 3.97 0.26
C LEU A 133 -10.93 2.61 -0.44
N THR A 134 -10.24 1.61 0.12
CA THR A 134 -10.15 0.27 -0.48
C THR A 134 -11.50 -0.45 -0.51
N HIS A 135 -12.35 -0.22 0.50
CA HIS A 135 -13.72 -0.76 0.51
C HIS A 135 -14.56 -0.16 -0.62
N GLU A 136 -14.55 1.18 -0.78
CA GLU A 136 -15.35 1.86 -1.81
C GLU A 136 -14.81 1.61 -3.22
N LEU A 137 -13.49 1.44 -3.37
CA LEU A 137 -12.86 1.10 -4.65
C LEU A 137 -13.23 -0.32 -5.12
N GLY A 138 -13.43 -1.25 -4.18
CA GLY A 138 -13.75 -2.65 -4.49
C GLY A 138 -12.58 -3.48 -5.04
N GLU A 139 -11.48 -2.84 -5.40
CA GLU A 139 -10.26 -3.44 -5.94
C GLU A 139 -9.02 -3.03 -5.13
N PRO A 140 -7.93 -3.84 -5.15
CA PRO A 140 -6.69 -3.46 -4.48
C PRO A 140 -6.05 -2.20 -5.08
N ILE A 141 -5.41 -1.41 -4.22
CA ILE A 141 -4.50 -0.37 -4.65
C ILE A 141 -3.08 -0.96 -4.71
N MET A 142 -2.45 -0.89 -5.88
CA MET A 142 -1.03 -1.16 -5.98
C MET A 142 -0.26 -0.01 -5.32
N SER A 143 0.59 -0.31 -4.37
CA SER A 143 1.30 0.70 -3.59
C SER A 143 2.73 0.31 -3.23
N VAL A 144 3.49 1.31 -2.83
CA VAL A 144 4.78 1.16 -2.15
C VAL A 144 4.92 2.25 -1.08
N SER A 145 5.68 1.97 -0.03
CA SER A 145 6.01 2.98 0.99
C SER A 145 6.70 4.19 0.35
N LEU A 146 6.34 5.39 0.75
CA LEU A 146 6.95 6.63 0.27
C LEU A 146 8.29 6.87 0.98
N ILE A 147 9.36 6.26 0.47
CA ILE A 147 10.73 6.43 0.98
C ILE A 147 11.58 7.01 -0.16
N ILE A 148 12.04 8.24 -0.04
CA ILE A 148 12.91 8.90 -1.02
C ILE A 148 14.21 9.29 -0.29
N LYS A 149 15.35 8.87 -0.84
CA LYS A 149 16.67 9.16 -0.23
C LYS A 149 16.86 10.67 -0.07
N GLY A 150 17.21 11.09 1.14
CA GLY A 150 17.43 12.50 1.48
C GLY A 150 16.16 13.27 1.88
N TYR A 151 15.01 12.61 1.97
CA TYR A 151 13.74 13.21 2.42
C TYR A 151 13.13 12.39 3.54
N GLU A 152 12.60 13.09 4.54
CA GLU A 152 11.73 12.54 5.57
C GLU A 152 10.31 13.07 5.35
N PHE A 153 9.31 12.22 5.48
CA PHE A 153 7.90 12.56 5.32
C PHE A 153 7.19 12.35 6.65
N ILE A 154 7.19 13.39 7.48
CA ILE A 154 6.56 13.36 8.82
C ILE A 154 5.11 13.84 8.73
N ASN A 155 4.86 14.80 7.84
CA ASN A 155 3.54 15.39 7.64
C ASN A 155 3.24 15.63 6.15
N THR A 156 2.02 16.05 5.85
CA THR A 156 1.57 16.26 4.47
C THR A 156 2.32 17.39 3.76
N ASN A 157 2.79 18.40 4.47
CA ASN A 157 3.53 19.51 3.84
C ASN A 157 4.88 19.02 3.27
N ASP A 158 5.57 18.10 3.96
CA ASP A 158 6.80 17.48 3.47
C ASP A 158 6.54 16.76 2.13
N VAL A 159 5.37 16.10 2.03
CA VAL A 159 4.95 15.42 0.79
C VAL A 159 4.65 16.43 -0.31
N ILE A 160 3.94 17.52 0.00
CA ILE A 160 3.57 18.58 -0.96
C ILE A 160 4.83 19.20 -1.55
N ASP A 161 5.80 19.59 -0.71
CA ASP A 161 7.03 20.25 -1.14
C ASP A 161 7.81 19.42 -2.16
N VAL A 162 7.82 18.10 -2.00
CA VAL A 162 8.61 17.20 -2.85
C VAL A 162 7.82 16.68 -4.06
N LEU A 163 6.49 16.47 -3.91
CA LEU A 163 5.72 15.67 -4.87
C LEU A 163 4.55 16.40 -5.54
N GLN A 164 4.20 17.64 -5.18
CA GLN A 164 3.05 18.34 -5.75
C GLN A 164 3.03 18.47 -7.28
N ASN A 165 4.19 18.36 -7.94
CA ASN A 165 4.31 18.43 -9.40
C ASN A 165 4.58 17.05 -10.04
N LYS A 166 4.53 15.96 -9.25
CA LYS A 166 4.94 14.62 -9.69
C LYS A 166 3.83 13.57 -9.57
N VAL A 167 2.76 13.90 -8.84
CA VAL A 167 1.59 13.03 -8.62
C VAL A 167 0.30 13.78 -8.87
N ASP A 168 -0.83 13.08 -8.95
CA ASP A 168 -2.12 13.68 -9.25
C ASP A 168 -2.88 14.12 -8.00
N LEU A 169 -2.78 13.34 -6.90
CA LEU A 169 -3.45 13.62 -5.64
C LEU A 169 -2.48 13.45 -4.46
N ILE A 170 -2.63 14.32 -3.47
CA ILE A 170 -2.01 14.19 -2.15
C ILE A 170 -3.12 14.23 -1.11
N ILE A 171 -3.21 13.18 -0.31
CA ILE A 171 -4.25 12.99 0.70
C ILE A 171 -3.70 13.37 2.07
N GLU A 172 -4.43 14.23 2.77
CA GLU A 172 -4.21 14.56 4.17
C GLU A 172 -5.35 13.99 5.00
N SER A 173 -5.04 13.08 5.91
CA SER A 173 -6.02 12.45 6.80
C SER A 173 -5.35 12.03 8.12
N GLY A 174 -5.14 13.01 8.99
CA GLY A 174 -4.60 12.80 10.33
C GLY A 174 -3.13 12.45 10.40
N PHE A 175 -2.74 11.90 11.54
CA PHE A 175 -1.36 11.53 11.83
C PHE A 175 -0.91 10.32 11.01
N CYS A 176 0.31 10.38 10.52
CA CYS A 176 0.94 9.33 9.75
C CYS A 176 2.29 8.96 10.42
N PRO A 177 2.35 7.86 11.20
CA PRO A 177 3.57 7.50 11.90
C PRO A 177 4.71 7.16 10.92
N PRO A 178 5.95 7.60 11.17
CA PRO A 178 7.06 7.38 10.23
C PRO A 178 7.66 5.96 10.29
N ASN A 179 7.02 5.04 10.96
CA ASN A 179 7.52 3.68 11.18
C ASN A 179 7.10 2.73 10.05
N PRO A 180 8.06 2.11 9.34
CA PRO A 180 7.73 1.16 8.28
C PRO A 180 7.03 -0.10 8.80
N THR A 181 6.34 -0.83 7.92
CA THR A 181 5.73 -2.12 8.27
C THR A 181 6.77 -3.17 8.64
N THR A 182 6.38 -4.09 9.52
CA THR A 182 7.04 -5.39 9.65
C THR A 182 6.77 -6.22 8.40
N VAL A 183 7.83 -6.82 7.80
CA VAL A 183 7.74 -7.55 6.53
C VAL A 183 8.11 -9.01 6.73
N ILE A 184 7.20 -9.91 6.36
CA ILE A 184 7.33 -11.35 6.53
C ILE A 184 7.22 -12.04 5.17
N ASP A 185 8.20 -12.88 4.84
CA ASP A 185 8.16 -13.76 3.66
C ASP A 185 7.47 -15.08 4.05
N CYS A 186 6.29 -15.31 3.48
CA CYS A 186 5.48 -16.50 3.67
C CYS A 186 5.51 -17.45 2.45
N THR A 187 6.46 -17.27 1.55
CA THR A 187 6.58 -18.13 0.36
C THR A 187 7.11 -19.53 0.69
N LYS A 188 7.74 -19.70 1.84
CA LYS A 188 8.29 -20.97 2.34
C LYS A 188 8.12 -21.09 3.84
N LYS A 189 8.19 -22.28 4.39
CA LYS A 189 8.23 -22.55 5.83
C LYS A 189 9.64 -22.97 6.25
N PRO A 190 10.14 -22.54 7.43
CA PRO A 190 9.51 -21.55 8.31
C PRO A 190 9.41 -20.18 7.65
N TYR A 191 8.43 -19.36 8.06
CA TYR A 191 8.30 -17.98 7.59
C TYR A 191 9.52 -17.17 8.01
N GLU A 192 9.91 -16.19 7.18
CA GLU A 192 11.13 -15.40 7.37
C GLU A 192 10.79 -13.94 7.65
N LEU A 193 11.35 -13.40 8.74
CA LEU A 193 11.29 -11.96 9.04
C LEU A 193 12.30 -11.24 8.15
N LEU A 194 11.82 -10.51 7.14
CA LEU A 194 12.68 -9.71 6.24
C LEU A 194 12.98 -8.33 6.79
N ARG A 195 12.07 -7.77 7.57
CA ARG A 195 12.23 -6.46 8.21
C ARG A 195 11.36 -6.40 9.46
N GLU A 196 11.97 -6.04 10.58
CA GLU A 196 11.26 -5.61 11.76
C GLU A 196 10.82 -4.14 11.59
N GLY A 197 9.58 -3.83 11.97
CA GLY A 197 8.98 -2.53 11.82
C GLY A 197 7.94 -2.25 12.90
N ALA A 198 6.88 -1.54 12.57
CA ALA A 198 5.83 -1.15 13.52
C ALA A 198 4.94 -2.31 14.00
N GLY A 199 4.89 -3.43 13.28
CA GLY A 199 4.13 -4.62 13.69
C GLY A 199 4.91 -5.47 14.70
N ASP A 200 4.24 -5.90 15.76
CA ASP A 200 4.84 -6.76 16.80
C ASP A 200 5.15 -8.15 16.24
N THR A 201 6.42 -8.57 16.34
CA THR A 201 6.87 -9.88 15.83
C THR A 201 6.49 -11.02 16.76
N SER A 202 6.24 -10.79 18.06
CA SER A 202 5.79 -11.81 19.00
C SER A 202 4.41 -12.40 18.68
N GLU A 203 3.62 -11.72 17.88
CA GLU A 203 2.34 -12.23 17.35
C GLU A 203 2.55 -13.26 16.22
N ILE A 204 3.77 -13.40 15.69
CA ILE A 204 4.08 -14.17 14.48
C ILE A 204 5.03 -15.33 14.76
N PHE A 205 6.07 -15.11 15.60
CA PHE A 205 7.15 -16.05 15.92
C PHE A 205 7.17 -16.50 17.37
#